data_aa35774ee706d7c6f963ee2c324349a2
#
_entry.id   aa35774ee706d7c6f963ee2c324349a2
#
_cell.length_a   1.000
_cell.length_b   1.000
_cell.length_c   1.000
_cell.angle_alpha   90.00
_cell.angle_beta   90.00
_cell.angle_gamma   90.00
#
_symmetry.space_group_name_H-M   'P 1'
#
loop_
_entity.id
_entity.type
_entity.pdbx_description
1 polymer ?
#
loop_
_entity_poly.entity_id
_entity_poly.type
_entity_poly.pdbx_seq_one_letter_code
_entity_poly.pdbx_strand_id
1 'polypeptide(L)'
;FYSDLGKHKIGSYYGFLLFIKLIIEQKRLNDFTRIRGTFEDFIYQYSFLIQQIVRKYRQSKKAYEHISKFYKCIMDLLIENNNLDIAQIAKEIIKNEEFMYLKVDLVDNEEVQIKGNFSRGKKQQIKLKTFVKSIPRCPICNGYLSTKSTSVDHIQRKRDGGNNSIDNGQLTHIYCNTTYKN
;
A
#
# COMPACT_ATOMS: atom_id res chain seq x y z
N PHE A 1 -7.36 -3.65 1.74
CA PHE A 1 -8.73 -3.12 1.89
C PHE A 1 -9.62 -3.96 2.79
N TYR A 2 -9.04 -4.71 3.71
CA TYR A 2 -9.76 -5.49 4.71
C TYR A 2 -9.41 -5.02 6.12
N SER A 3 -10.36 -5.10 7.04
CA SER A 3 -10.10 -4.88 8.46
C SER A 3 -9.38 -6.09 9.06
N ASP A 4 -8.85 -5.93 10.27
CA ASP A 4 -8.24 -7.03 11.03
C ASP A 4 -9.20 -8.21 11.25
N LEU A 5 -10.51 -7.94 11.20
CA LEU A 5 -11.57 -8.94 11.25
C LEU A 5 -11.93 -9.54 9.88
N GLY A 6 -11.18 -9.20 8.81
CA GLY A 6 -11.44 -9.67 7.45
C GLY A 6 -12.66 -9.05 6.78
N LYS A 7 -13.19 -7.92 7.31
CA LYS A 7 -14.30 -7.19 6.67
C LYS A 7 -13.77 -6.22 5.63
N HIS A 8 -14.38 -6.20 4.45
CA HIS A 8 -14.01 -5.28 3.37
C HIS A 8 -14.23 -3.82 3.77
N LYS A 9 -13.20 -2.99 3.60
CA LYS A 9 -13.22 -1.54 3.91
C LYS A 9 -13.58 -0.76 2.66
N ILE A 10 -14.87 -0.63 2.38
CA ILE A 10 -15.40 0.04 1.17
C ILE A 10 -14.84 1.45 1.00
N GLY A 11 -14.77 2.24 2.08
CA GLY A 11 -14.21 3.60 2.04
C GLY A 11 -12.76 3.64 1.57
N SER A 12 -11.90 2.73 2.10
CA SER A 12 -10.51 2.63 1.68
C SER A 12 -10.38 2.26 0.20
N TYR A 13 -11.21 1.34 -0.28
CA TYR A 13 -11.19 0.90 -1.67
C TYR A 13 -11.57 2.02 -2.64
N TYR A 14 -12.70 2.70 -2.42
CA TYR A 14 -13.12 3.79 -3.30
C TYR A 14 -12.21 5.02 -3.20
N GLY A 15 -11.69 5.34 -2.01
CA GLY A 15 -10.69 6.38 -1.87
C GLY A 15 -9.42 6.08 -2.65
N PHE A 16 -8.98 4.81 -2.69
CA PHE A 16 -7.85 4.39 -3.51
C PHE A 16 -8.14 4.47 -5.02
N LEU A 17 -9.34 4.08 -5.46
CA LEU A 17 -9.73 4.23 -6.87
C LEU A 17 -9.74 5.70 -7.31
N LEU A 18 -10.23 6.62 -6.48
CA LEU A 18 -10.16 8.06 -6.76
C LEU A 18 -8.72 8.56 -6.82
N PHE A 19 -7.85 8.10 -5.93
CA PHE A 19 -6.43 8.43 -5.96
C PHE A 19 -5.77 7.93 -7.26
N ILE A 20 -6.00 6.67 -7.65
CA ILE A 20 -5.44 6.12 -8.90
C ILE A 20 -5.94 6.91 -10.11
N LYS A 21 -7.24 7.24 -10.17
CA LYS A 21 -7.79 8.08 -11.23
C LYS A 21 -7.05 9.42 -11.32
N LEU A 22 -6.86 10.10 -10.18
CA LEU A 22 -6.17 11.37 -10.11
C LEU A 22 -4.74 11.30 -10.63
N ILE A 23 -3.95 10.31 -10.22
CA ILE A 23 -2.54 10.19 -10.66
C ILE A 23 -2.42 9.79 -12.13
N ILE A 24 -3.40 9.07 -12.69
CA ILE A 24 -3.46 8.78 -14.14
C ILE A 24 -3.74 10.07 -14.92
N GLU A 25 -4.74 10.86 -14.51
CA GLU A 25 -5.06 12.15 -15.12
C GLU A 25 -3.88 13.13 -15.07
N GLN A 26 -3.11 13.10 -13.99
CA GLN A 26 -1.90 13.91 -13.81
C GLN A 26 -0.65 13.31 -14.49
N LYS A 27 -0.76 12.16 -15.17
CA LYS A 27 0.36 11.42 -15.80
C LYS A 27 1.49 11.03 -14.82
N ARG A 28 1.14 10.83 -13.54
CA ARG A 28 2.09 10.54 -12.45
C ARG A 28 2.16 9.04 -12.07
N LEU A 29 1.67 8.15 -12.92
CA LEU A 29 1.66 6.71 -12.61
C LEU A 29 3.08 6.14 -12.49
N ASN A 30 4.05 6.68 -13.24
CA ASN A 30 5.47 6.29 -13.13
C ASN A 30 6.06 6.72 -11.78
N ASP A 31 5.73 7.91 -11.30
CA ASP A 31 6.16 8.38 -9.97
C ASP A 31 5.62 7.46 -8.88
N PHE A 32 4.33 7.12 -8.94
CA PHE A 32 3.72 6.18 -8.01
C PHE A 32 4.38 4.80 -8.09
N THR A 33 4.67 4.31 -9.31
CA THR A 33 5.32 3.00 -9.50
C THR A 33 6.68 2.95 -8.80
N ARG A 34 7.45 4.03 -8.86
CA ARG A 34 8.78 4.13 -8.21
C ARG A 34 8.72 3.99 -6.69
N ILE A 35 7.68 4.55 -6.04
CA ILE A 35 7.55 4.55 -4.57
C ILE A 35 6.59 3.48 -4.05
N ARG A 36 6.03 2.67 -4.94
CA ARG A 36 4.91 1.76 -4.64
C ARG A 36 5.19 0.81 -3.49
N GLY A 37 6.39 0.24 -3.42
CA GLY A 37 6.74 -0.70 -2.34
C GLY A 37 6.62 -0.05 -0.95
N THR A 38 7.25 1.10 -0.75
CA THR A 38 7.20 1.85 0.52
C THR A 38 5.80 2.36 0.82
N PHE A 39 5.07 2.80 -0.22
CA PHE A 39 3.67 3.21 -0.08
C PHE A 39 2.78 2.06 0.42
N GLU A 40 2.89 0.86 -0.16
CA GLU A 40 2.13 -0.31 0.26
C GLU A 40 2.50 -0.74 1.68
N ASP A 41 3.77 -0.67 2.07
CA ASP A 41 4.24 -0.96 3.43
C ASP A 41 3.69 0.05 4.44
N PHE A 42 3.67 1.34 4.09
CA PHE A 42 3.04 2.37 4.92
C PHE A 42 1.55 2.07 5.13
N ILE A 43 0.80 1.82 4.06
CA ILE A 43 -0.63 1.52 4.15
C ILE A 43 -0.88 0.24 4.96
N TYR A 44 -0.03 -0.75 4.83
CA TYR A 44 -0.14 -1.98 5.62
C TYR A 44 0.03 -1.70 7.12
N GLN A 45 1.04 -0.92 7.50
CA GLN A 45 1.36 -0.63 8.90
C GLN A 45 0.38 0.38 9.52
N TYR A 46 0.01 1.43 8.79
CA TYR A 46 -0.81 2.55 9.28
C TYR A 46 -2.25 2.56 8.76
N SER A 47 -2.80 1.39 8.40
CA SER A 47 -4.17 1.27 7.89
C SER A 47 -5.24 1.81 8.84
N PHE A 48 -4.95 1.90 10.14
CA PHE A 48 -5.83 2.47 11.16
C PHE A 48 -6.06 3.99 11.01
N LEU A 49 -5.13 4.73 10.37
CA LEU A 49 -5.30 6.15 10.08
C LEU A 49 -6.50 6.38 9.14
N ILE A 50 -6.68 5.50 8.16
CA ILE A 50 -7.83 5.56 7.24
C ILE A 50 -9.15 5.39 8.01
N GLN A 51 -9.17 4.58 9.07
CA GLN A 51 -10.35 4.44 9.92
C GLN A 51 -10.67 5.73 10.67
N GLN A 52 -9.67 6.48 11.09
CA GLN A 52 -9.86 7.78 11.73
C GLN A 52 -10.46 8.79 10.75
N ILE A 53 -10.02 8.79 9.48
CA ILE A 53 -10.61 9.61 8.41
C ILE A 53 -12.10 9.26 8.24
N VAL A 54 -12.44 7.96 8.09
CA VAL A 54 -13.83 7.51 7.96
C VAL A 54 -14.69 7.94 9.15
N ARG A 55 -14.17 7.81 10.37
CA ARG A 55 -14.89 8.23 11.59
C ARG A 55 -15.14 9.72 11.65
N LYS A 56 -14.16 10.54 11.26
CA LYS A 56 -14.30 12.01 11.25
C LYS A 56 -15.44 12.47 10.32
N TYR A 57 -15.55 11.88 9.14
CA TYR A 57 -16.55 12.27 8.16
C TYR A 57 -17.87 11.50 8.25
N ARG A 58 -18.01 10.60 9.25
CA ARG A 58 -19.22 9.85 9.63
C ARG A 58 -19.90 9.01 8.54
N GLN A 59 -19.48 9.11 7.29
CA GLN A 59 -20.03 8.36 6.15
C GLN A 59 -18.90 7.96 5.20
N SER A 60 -18.89 6.71 4.77
CA SER A 60 -17.90 6.21 3.83
C SER A 60 -17.84 7.05 2.54
N LYS A 61 -19.00 7.46 1.99
CA LYS A 61 -19.06 8.26 0.75
C LYS A 61 -18.37 9.62 0.89
N LYS A 62 -18.59 10.35 1.99
CA LYS A 62 -17.95 11.64 2.25
C LYS A 62 -16.46 11.52 2.53
N ALA A 63 -16.03 10.35 3.01
CA ALA A 63 -14.62 10.11 3.31
C ALA A 63 -13.76 9.80 2.09
N TYR A 64 -14.33 9.41 0.93
CA TYR A 64 -13.54 8.95 -0.23
C TYR A 64 -12.55 9.99 -0.74
N GLU A 65 -12.99 11.25 -0.85
CA GLU A 65 -12.13 12.35 -1.30
C GLU A 65 -10.99 12.61 -0.33
N HIS A 66 -11.27 12.62 0.98
CA HIS A 66 -10.25 12.80 2.02
C HIS A 66 -9.28 11.62 2.09
N ILE A 67 -9.74 10.40 1.85
CA ILE A 67 -8.88 9.22 1.75
C ILE A 67 -8.00 9.32 0.50
N SER A 68 -8.55 9.77 -0.63
CA SER A 68 -7.78 10.01 -1.86
C SER A 68 -6.69 11.06 -1.65
N LYS A 69 -7.02 12.18 -0.99
CA LYS A 69 -6.03 13.21 -0.61
C LYS A 69 -4.97 12.68 0.36
N PHE A 70 -5.37 11.83 1.30
CA PHE A 70 -4.43 11.16 2.21
C PHE A 70 -3.42 10.29 1.45
N TYR A 71 -3.88 9.49 0.50
CA TYR A 71 -2.98 8.71 -0.36
C TYR A 71 -2.07 9.59 -1.20
N LYS A 72 -2.61 10.71 -1.73
CA LYS A 72 -1.81 11.67 -2.47
C LYS A 72 -0.74 12.32 -1.59
N CYS A 73 -1.07 12.70 -0.38
CA CYS A 73 -0.12 13.27 0.59
C CYS A 73 1.03 12.28 0.88
N ILE A 74 0.74 11.01 1.11
CA ILE A 74 1.77 9.97 1.28
C ILE A 74 2.66 9.88 0.05
N MET A 75 2.06 9.83 -1.15
CA MET A 75 2.80 9.74 -2.41
C MET A 75 3.73 10.94 -2.58
N ASP A 76 3.25 12.16 -2.36
CA ASP A 76 4.04 13.38 -2.53
C ASP A 76 5.21 13.41 -1.53
N LEU A 77 4.97 13.08 -0.25
CA LEU A 77 6.04 12.98 0.76
C LEU A 77 7.13 11.97 0.38
N LEU A 78 6.73 10.81 -0.15
CA LEU A 78 7.67 9.77 -0.58
C LEU A 78 8.47 10.17 -1.82
N ILE A 79 7.91 10.99 -2.70
CA ILE A 79 8.61 11.50 -3.90
C ILE A 79 9.58 12.60 -3.52
N GLU A 80 9.16 13.51 -2.65
CA GLU A 80 9.99 14.65 -2.20
C GLU A 80 11.14 14.21 -1.30
N ASN A 81 10.94 13.15 -0.52
CA ASN A 81 11.87 12.71 0.51
C ASN A 81 12.12 11.20 0.44
N ASN A 82 12.95 10.77 -0.47
CA ASN A 82 13.26 9.34 -0.70
C ASN A 82 13.88 8.60 0.51
N ASN A 83 14.33 9.31 1.55
CA ASN A 83 15.04 8.75 2.70
C ASN A 83 14.19 8.66 3.97
N LEU A 84 12.91 9.05 3.94
CA LEU A 84 12.04 8.95 5.10
C LEU A 84 11.69 7.48 5.38
N ASP A 85 11.85 7.07 6.62
CA ASP A 85 11.28 5.82 7.08
C ASP A 85 9.75 5.92 7.26
N ILE A 86 9.10 4.76 7.39
CA ILE A 86 7.64 4.68 7.48
C ILE A 86 7.09 5.44 8.70
N ALA A 87 7.81 5.47 9.82
CA ALA A 87 7.38 6.18 11.02
C ALA A 87 7.55 7.70 10.87
N GLN A 88 8.59 8.15 10.16
CA GLN A 88 8.81 9.55 9.83
C GLN A 88 7.70 10.06 8.89
N ILE A 89 7.31 9.28 7.87
CA ILE A 89 6.19 9.63 6.99
C ILE A 89 4.92 9.85 7.80
N ALA A 90 4.62 8.98 8.76
CA ALA A 90 3.44 9.13 9.61
C ALA A 90 3.47 10.44 10.41
N LYS A 91 4.64 10.84 10.93
CA LYS A 91 4.82 12.11 11.64
C LYS A 91 4.71 13.33 10.73
N GLU A 92 5.20 13.25 9.49
CA GLU A 92 5.06 14.35 8.52
C GLU A 92 3.61 14.57 8.08
N ILE A 93 2.85 13.49 7.88
CA ILE A 93 1.43 13.58 7.49
C ILE A 93 0.63 14.42 8.49
N ILE A 94 0.84 14.25 9.80
CA ILE A 94 0.08 14.98 10.82
C ILE A 94 0.47 16.47 10.95
N LYS A 95 1.54 16.92 10.30
CA LYS A 95 1.86 18.33 10.16
C LYS A 95 0.99 19.04 9.12
N ASN A 96 0.38 18.27 8.20
CA ASN A 96 -0.55 18.82 7.22
C ASN A 96 -1.86 19.20 7.91
N GLU A 97 -2.36 20.40 7.67
CA GLU A 97 -3.58 20.95 8.30
C GLU A 97 -4.80 20.04 8.10
N GLU A 98 -4.91 19.37 6.93
CA GLU A 98 -6.00 18.47 6.63
C GLU A 98 -5.96 17.19 7.49
N PHE A 99 -4.76 16.77 7.97
CA PHE A 99 -4.53 15.50 8.65
C PHE A 99 -4.02 15.64 10.09
N MET A 100 -3.85 16.84 10.62
CA MET A 100 -3.35 17.10 11.98
C MET A 100 -4.20 16.46 13.10
N TYR A 101 -5.43 16.07 12.82
CA TYR A 101 -6.29 15.36 13.78
C TYR A 101 -5.99 13.86 13.90
N LEU A 102 -5.18 13.31 13.00
CA LEU A 102 -4.83 11.89 13.03
C LEU A 102 -3.88 11.60 14.20
N LYS A 103 -4.12 10.49 14.86
CA LYS A 103 -3.30 10.02 15.99
C LYS A 103 -2.43 8.86 15.50
N VAL A 104 -1.14 9.11 15.32
CA VAL A 104 -0.16 8.13 14.81
C VAL A 104 0.35 7.20 15.91
N ASP A 105 0.32 7.63 17.17
CA ASP A 105 0.82 6.85 18.32
C ASP A 105 -0.17 5.78 18.83
N LEU A 106 -1.37 5.74 18.23
CA LEU A 106 -2.34 4.65 18.48
C LEU A 106 -1.96 3.37 17.69
N VAL A 107 -0.70 2.99 17.70
CA VAL A 107 -0.36 1.60 17.47
C VAL A 107 -0.97 0.85 18.66
N ASP A 108 -1.92 -0.06 18.41
CA ASP A 108 -2.55 -0.90 19.44
C ASP A 108 -1.49 -1.71 20.21
N ASN A 109 -0.75 -1.04 21.10
CA ASN A 109 0.24 -1.64 21.99
C ASN A 109 -0.41 -2.21 23.26
N GLU A 110 -1.72 -2.15 23.40
CA GLU A 110 -2.42 -2.90 24.42
C GLU A 110 -2.80 -4.30 23.91
N GLU A 111 -1.81 -5.15 23.70
CA GLU A 111 -2.03 -6.57 23.86
C GLU A 111 -2.26 -6.85 25.35
N VAL A 112 -3.48 -6.60 25.80
CA VAL A 112 -3.95 -7.17 27.06
C VAL A 112 -3.77 -8.68 26.92
N GLN A 113 -2.83 -9.24 27.67
CA GLN A 113 -2.58 -10.69 27.70
C GLN A 113 -3.79 -11.37 28.36
N ILE A 114 -4.86 -11.55 27.60
CA ILE A 114 -6.02 -12.31 28.03
C ILE A 114 -5.65 -13.78 27.89
N LYS A 115 -5.52 -14.48 29.02
CA LYS A 115 -5.36 -15.94 29.06
C LYS A 115 -6.57 -16.58 28.37
N GLY A 116 -6.34 -17.48 27.40
CA GLY A 116 -7.41 -18.21 26.71
C GLY A 116 -7.15 -18.39 25.22
N ASN A 117 -8.15 -18.90 24.51
CA ASN A 117 -8.09 -19.14 23.08
C ASN A 117 -8.15 -17.84 22.26
N PHE A 118 -7.45 -17.80 21.13
CA PHE A 118 -7.54 -16.66 20.21
C PHE A 118 -8.99 -16.42 19.75
N SER A 119 -9.46 -15.19 19.88
CA SER A 119 -10.72 -14.77 19.30
C SER A 119 -10.72 -14.92 17.77
N ARG A 120 -11.90 -14.97 17.14
CA ARG A 120 -12.05 -15.03 15.68
C ARG A 120 -11.28 -13.89 14.99
N GLY A 121 -11.31 -12.67 15.55
CA GLY A 121 -10.60 -11.51 15.03
C GLY A 121 -9.07 -11.69 15.08
N LYS A 122 -8.54 -12.09 16.24
CA LYS A 122 -7.09 -12.37 16.37
C LYS A 122 -6.61 -13.48 15.43
N LYS A 123 -7.38 -14.56 15.25
CA LYS A 123 -7.08 -15.61 14.27
C LYS A 123 -6.99 -15.07 12.84
N GLN A 124 -7.91 -14.19 12.42
CA GLN A 124 -7.88 -13.57 11.09
C GLN A 124 -6.70 -12.61 10.94
N GLN A 125 -6.40 -11.83 11.97
CA GLN A 125 -5.25 -10.93 11.97
C GLN A 125 -3.92 -11.67 11.83
N ILE A 126 -3.74 -12.78 12.56
CA ILE A 126 -2.56 -13.65 12.45
C ILE A 126 -2.44 -14.19 11.02
N LYS A 127 -3.55 -14.72 10.45
CA LYS A 127 -3.56 -15.23 9.08
C LYS A 127 -3.14 -14.14 8.07
N LEU A 128 -3.74 -12.95 8.15
CA LEU A 128 -3.40 -11.85 7.24
C LEU A 128 -1.93 -11.45 7.37
N LYS A 129 -1.41 -11.28 8.59
CA LYS A 129 0.01 -10.97 8.83
C LYS A 129 0.95 -12.03 8.25
N THR A 130 0.60 -13.31 8.40
CA THR A 130 1.40 -14.42 7.87
C THR A 130 1.37 -14.46 6.35
N PHE A 131 0.18 -14.38 5.75
CA PHE A 131 0.04 -14.43 4.30
C PHE A 131 0.67 -13.22 3.60
N VAL A 132 0.51 -12.01 4.13
CA VAL A 132 1.12 -10.81 3.52
C VAL A 132 2.65 -10.93 3.49
N LYS A 133 3.27 -11.50 4.53
CA LYS A 133 4.74 -11.72 4.55
C LYS A 133 5.21 -12.70 3.47
N SER A 134 4.37 -13.64 3.04
CA SER A 134 4.70 -14.64 2.01
C SER A 134 4.34 -14.20 0.58
N ILE A 135 3.69 -13.06 0.39
CA ILE A 135 3.36 -12.55 -0.95
C ILE A 135 4.66 -12.09 -1.62
N PRO A 136 4.98 -12.61 -2.82
CA PRO A 136 6.15 -12.16 -3.56
C PRO A 136 6.01 -10.69 -3.96
N ARG A 137 7.17 -10.01 -4.11
CA ARG A 137 7.22 -8.62 -4.54
C ARG A 137 7.76 -8.51 -5.95
N CYS A 138 7.29 -7.52 -6.68
CA CYS A 138 7.81 -7.18 -8.00
C CYS A 138 9.24 -6.63 -7.86
N PRO A 139 10.25 -7.20 -8.53
CA PRO A 139 11.63 -6.74 -8.41
C PRO A 139 11.86 -5.34 -9.03
N ILE A 140 10.90 -4.82 -9.80
CA ILE A 140 11.00 -3.50 -10.43
C ILE A 140 10.50 -2.38 -9.50
N CYS A 141 9.32 -2.55 -8.86
CA CYS A 141 8.70 -1.50 -8.05
C CYS A 141 8.56 -1.87 -6.57
N ASN A 142 9.03 -3.05 -6.18
CA ASN A 142 8.92 -3.63 -4.83
C ASN A 142 7.47 -3.73 -4.27
N GLY A 143 6.43 -3.52 -5.09
CA GLY A 143 5.03 -3.70 -4.71
C GLY A 143 4.63 -5.18 -4.66
N TYR A 144 3.58 -5.50 -3.90
CA TYR A 144 3.08 -6.86 -3.78
C TYR A 144 2.52 -7.39 -5.10
N LEU A 145 2.87 -8.63 -5.45
CA LEU A 145 2.36 -9.32 -6.64
C LEU A 145 1.06 -10.07 -6.34
N SER A 146 0.13 -10.02 -7.29
CA SER A 146 -1.07 -10.86 -7.28
C SER A 146 -0.98 -11.88 -8.39
N THR A 147 -1.27 -13.14 -8.11
CA THR A 147 -1.23 -14.24 -9.09
C THR A 147 -2.05 -13.98 -10.36
N LYS A 148 -3.07 -13.08 -10.26
CA LYS A 148 -3.95 -12.74 -11.39
C LYS A 148 -3.43 -11.57 -12.25
N SER A 149 -2.38 -10.88 -11.84
CA SER A 149 -1.87 -9.68 -12.53
C SER A 149 -0.34 -9.68 -12.66
N THR A 150 0.23 -10.85 -12.83
CA THR A 150 1.67 -11.04 -13.05
C THR A 150 2.01 -11.23 -14.52
N SER A 151 3.20 -10.84 -14.89
CA SER A 151 3.87 -11.12 -16.15
C SER A 151 5.26 -11.69 -15.88
N VAL A 152 5.76 -12.51 -16.78
CA VAL A 152 7.17 -12.95 -16.76
C VAL A 152 7.99 -11.95 -17.56
N ASP A 153 9.00 -11.40 -16.92
CA ASP A 153 9.97 -10.48 -17.52
C ASP A 153 11.34 -11.15 -17.58
N HIS A 154 12.21 -10.70 -18.50
CA HIS A 154 13.59 -11.13 -18.55
C HIS A 154 14.44 -10.31 -17.58
N ILE A 155 15.20 -10.96 -16.71
CA ILE A 155 16.19 -10.32 -15.84
C ILE A 155 17.21 -9.60 -16.71
N GLN A 156 17.88 -10.32 -17.60
CA GLN A 156 18.68 -9.78 -18.70
C GLN A 156 17.83 -9.69 -19.95
N ARG A 157 17.67 -8.48 -20.51
CA ARG A 157 16.81 -8.24 -21.66
C ARG A 157 17.33 -8.98 -22.91
N LYS A 158 16.44 -9.41 -23.80
CA LYS A 158 16.81 -10.06 -25.06
C LYS A 158 17.76 -9.21 -25.91
N ARG A 159 17.54 -7.89 -25.98
CA ARG A 159 18.41 -6.95 -26.70
C ARG A 159 19.82 -6.84 -26.10
N ASP A 160 19.99 -7.20 -24.83
CA ASP A 160 21.25 -7.17 -24.10
C ASP A 160 21.85 -8.59 -23.99
N GLY A 161 21.41 -9.53 -24.86
CA GLY A 161 21.93 -10.90 -24.94
C GLY A 161 21.28 -11.89 -23.98
N GLY A 162 20.16 -11.52 -23.33
CA GLY A 162 19.42 -12.42 -22.45
C GLY A 162 18.78 -13.57 -23.19
N ASN A 163 18.87 -14.76 -22.59
CA ASN A 163 18.28 -16.00 -23.10
C ASN A 163 16.87 -16.27 -22.51
N ASN A 164 16.22 -17.34 -22.97
CA ASN A 164 14.90 -17.77 -22.50
C ASN A 164 14.98 -18.89 -21.44
N SER A 165 16.09 -19.00 -20.69
CA SER A 165 16.17 -19.94 -19.58
C SER A 165 15.23 -19.53 -18.43
N ILE A 166 14.81 -20.50 -17.63
CA ILE A 166 13.98 -20.25 -16.42
C ILE A 166 14.71 -19.29 -15.47
N ASP A 167 16.03 -19.43 -15.34
CA ASP A 167 16.86 -18.61 -14.45
C ASP A 167 16.94 -17.13 -14.88
N ASN A 168 16.66 -16.84 -16.16
CA ASN A 168 16.58 -15.47 -16.67
C ASN A 168 15.14 -14.90 -16.62
N GLY A 169 14.18 -15.62 -16.03
CA GLY A 169 12.80 -15.22 -15.86
C GLY A 169 12.52 -14.68 -14.45
N GLN A 170 11.75 -13.59 -14.36
CA GLN A 170 11.27 -13.04 -13.09
C GLN A 170 9.80 -12.64 -13.15
N LEU A 171 9.07 -12.80 -12.04
CA LEU A 171 7.67 -12.35 -11.95
C LEU A 171 7.61 -10.85 -11.67
N THR A 172 6.83 -10.13 -12.46
CA THR A 172 6.64 -8.67 -12.34
C THR A 172 5.17 -8.30 -12.49
N HIS A 173 4.81 -7.05 -12.19
CA HIS A 173 3.52 -6.53 -12.65
C HIS A 173 3.54 -6.34 -14.17
N ILE A 174 2.40 -6.54 -14.80
CA ILE A 174 2.23 -6.31 -16.24
C ILE A 174 2.69 -4.90 -16.60
N TYR A 175 2.24 -3.88 -15.89
CA TYR A 175 2.63 -2.48 -16.13
C TYR A 175 4.15 -2.25 -15.97
N CYS A 176 4.76 -2.83 -14.96
CA CYS A 176 6.21 -2.71 -14.74
C CYS A 176 7.02 -3.31 -15.88
N ASN A 177 6.59 -4.45 -16.42
CA ASN A 177 7.24 -5.09 -17.55
C ASN A 177 7.02 -4.35 -18.87
N THR A 178 5.77 -3.98 -19.18
CA THR A 178 5.40 -3.50 -20.51
C THR A 178 5.55 -1.99 -20.71
N THR A 179 5.49 -1.20 -19.64
CA THR A 179 5.42 0.27 -19.74
C THR A 179 6.50 0.98 -18.93
N TYR A 180 6.68 0.61 -17.68
CA TYR A 180 7.59 1.35 -16.80
C TYR A 180 9.08 1.06 -17.05
N LYS A 181 9.41 -0.20 -17.34
CA LYS A 181 10.81 -0.64 -17.62
C LYS A 181 11.28 -0.29 -19.02
N ASN A 182 10.35 -0.09 -19.97
CA ASN A 182 10.65 0.17 -21.39
C ASN A 182 10.77 1.71 -21.68
#